data_2b12a8fe42bd50558bbdbbd397d9a6e6
#
_entry.id   2b12a8fe42bd50558bbdbbd397d9a6e6
#
_cell.length_a   1.000
_cell.length_b   1.000
_cell.length_c   1.000
_cell.angle_alpha   90.00
_cell.angle_beta   90.00
_cell.angle_gamma   90.00
#
_symmetry.space_group_name_H-M   'P 1'
#
loop_
_entity.id
_entity.type
_entity.pdbx_description
1 polymer ?
#
loop_
_entity_poly.entity_id
_entity_poly.type
_entity_poly.pdbx_seq_one_letter_code
_entity_poly.pdbx_strand_id
1 'polypeptide(L)'
;MAKTESPKISPIKSSDSKKGFSKRVVRWTSVSIVSAIMTLGAWAFASPIGSTPDDDYHLVSIWCGQGFRDGICEEGSEPREVVVRETLMEYPFCYAFNPDDTATCKQTEEFAPTTRSNGGENPRIFYWVMSWFASNDLTASVISIRFFNSILIVLGFAAVTFALPRHLRRVPVVSAVSIALPLGLFILPSTNPSAWGVYAVVLFFSALLGFVLTKDRRSRWILGPIALATLLMSAGSRPDSALYTLVAIAAVIIITFTRKMITPVNLSIAAALLLMGAIFLFGSANTSATLTGAPGGGLTTFTGGQLYANIINLPTLWVGGFGVWGLGWLDTAMSPIVWVVGWGVFLSLLFSAIMYFNLQQGLSVSLIFAALIFVPLLALSASGLLVGQFVQPRYLTGLLGMLIAAAMFRTSMNSGPLMSRAQVWIIGFALVFAHIVALRTNMGRYLTGMSEVAENLDYGFEWWWVDRPASGELFWFSPNLVWITGSVAFAVFLVSLWKLRAELGLPGYNEWTKETASVGSSATAPKKRKTTTPKKVLLTKKAKPRKKT
;
A
#
# COMPACT_ATOMS: atom_id res chain seq x y z
N MET A 1 -29.29 -24.48 -27.60
CA MET A 1 -28.70 -24.11 -26.30
C MET A 1 -27.59 -25.12 -25.97
N ALA A 2 -26.35 -24.77 -26.28
CA ALA A 2 -25.18 -25.62 -26.03
C ALA A 2 -24.77 -25.45 -24.59
N LYS A 3 -24.73 -26.56 -23.80
CA LYS A 3 -24.19 -26.60 -22.44
C LYS A 3 -22.68 -26.39 -22.51
N THR A 4 -22.23 -25.23 -22.10
CA THR A 4 -20.80 -24.96 -21.87
C THR A 4 -20.39 -25.66 -20.57
N GLU A 5 -19.70 -26.77 -20.67
CA GLU A 5 -19.05 -27.43 -19.51
C GLU A 5 -17.91 -26.52 -18.98
N SER A 6 -18.01 -26.21 -17.70
CA SER A 6 -16.94 -25.50 -16.98
C SER A 6 -15.67 -26.37 -16.95
N PRO A 7 -14.50 -25.84 -17.27
CA PRO A 7 -13.26 -26.62 -17.24
C PRO A 7 -12.95 -27.07 -15.81
N LYS A 8 -12.87 -28.37 -15.60
CA LYS A 8 -12.40 -29.00 -14.36
C LYS A 8 -10.95 -28.60 -14.12
N ILE A 9 -10.72 -27.84 -13.04
CA ILE A 9 -9.37 -27.50 -12.56
C ILE A 9 -8.72 -28.78 -12.06
N SER A 10 -7.78 -29.34 -12.82
CA SER A 10 -6.94 -30.44 -12.39
C SER A 10 -6.00 -29.96 -11.28
N PRO A 11 -5.81 -30.70 -10.19
CA PRO A 11 -4.90 -30.31 -9.12
C PRO A 11 -3.46 -30.35 -9.63
N ILE A 12 -2.79 -29.19 -9.65
CA ILE A 12 -1.36 -29.08 -9.93
C ILE A 12 -0.61 -29.81 -8.82
N LYS A 13 0.11 -30.86 -9.19
CA LYS A 13 0.99 -31.61 -8.28
C LYS A 13 2.06 -30.65 -7.75
N SER A 14 2.07 -30.40 -6.45
CA SER A 14 3.06 -29.59 -5.75
C SER A 14 4.39 -30.37 -5.64
N SER A 15 5.25 -30.27 -6.64
CA SER A 15 6.61 -30.85 -6.56
C SER A 15 7.68 -29.87 -6.03
N ASP A 16 7.30 -28.64 -5.66
CA ASP A 16 8.27 -27.56 -5.36
C ASP A 16 8.55 -27.31 -3.85
N SER A 17 8.05 -28.14 -2.93
CA SER A 17 8.10 -27.79 -1.50
C SER A 17 9.42 -28.08 -0.76
N LYS A 18 10.48 -28.57 -1.43
CA LYS A 18 11.73 -28.99 -0.74
C LYS A 18 13.04 -28.35 -1.22
N LYS A 19 13.03 -27.47 -2.23
CA LYS A 19 14.26 -26.76 -2.60
C LYS A 19 14.29 -25.39 -1.91
N GLY A 20 15.25 -25.18 -1.00
CA GLY A 20 15.54 -23.86 -0.41
C GLY A 20 15.79 -22.81 -1.51
N PHE A 21 15.60 -21.54 -1.18
CA PHE A 21 15.86 -20.45 -2.13
C PHE A 21 17.30 -20.50 -2.65
N SER A 22 17.48 -20.29 -3.95
CA SER A 22 18.81 -20.19 -4.54
C SER A 22 19.58 -19.01 -3.96
N LYS A 23 20.92 -19.10 -3.87
CA LYS A 23 21.78 -17.99 -3.41
C LYS A 23 21.49 -16.67 -4.15
N ARG A 24 21.12 -16.76 -5.44
CA ARG A 24 20.72 -15.59 -6.25
C ARG A 24 19.43 -14.93 -5.71
N VAL A 25 18.42 -15.72 -5.38
CA VAL A 25 17.14 -15.21 -4.85
C VAL A 25 17.37 -14.56 -3.50
N VAL A 26 18.08 -15.19 -2.59
CA VAL A 26 18.43 -14.63 -1.28
C VAL A 26 19.15 -13.29 -1.45
N ARG A 27 20.20 -13.25 -2.29
CA ARG A 27 20.97 -12.02 -2.56
C ARG A 27 20.06 -10.88 -3.02
N TRP A 28 19.24 -11.09 -4.06
CA TRP A 28 18.41 -10.01 -4.61
C TRP A 28 17.25 -9.62 -3.68
N THR A 29 16.75 -10.54 -2.86
CA THR A 29 15.78 -10.23 -1.80
C THR A 29 16.42 -9.33 -0.74
N SER A 30 17.62 -9.65 -0.27
CA SER A 30 18.34 -8.79 0.69
C SER A 30 18.63 -7.41 0.10
N VAL A 31 19.07 -7.33 -1.18
CA VAL A 31 19.26 -6.06 -1.86
C VAL A 31 17.94 -5.27 -1.94
N SER A 32 16.83 -5.92 -2.24
CA SER A 32 15.51 -5.28 -2.31
C SER A 32 15.09 -4.71 -0.95
N ILE A 33 15.23 -5.48 0.12
CA ILE A 33 14.88 -5.05 1.48
C ILE A 33 15.76 -3.88 1.92
N VAL A 34 17.08 -4.00 1.77
CA VAL A 34 18.02 -2.94 2.19
C VAL A 34 17.77 -1.67 1.40
N SER A 35 17.64 -1.76 0.07
CA SER A 35 17.41 -0.56 -0.75
C SER A 35 16.03 0.08 -0.49
N ALA A 36 14.99 -0.69 -0.20
CA ALA A 36 13.70 -0.14 0.23
C ALA A 36 13.82 0.61 1.57
N ILE A 37 14.52 0.03 2.56
CA ILE A 37 14.76 0.68 3.86
C ILE A 37 15.60 1.96 3.68
N MET A 38 16.63 1.93 2.83
CA MET A 38 17.43 3.13 2.54
C MET A 38 16.62 4.23 1.85
N THR A 39 15.75 3.86 0.92
CA THR A 39 14.82 4.82 0.29
C THR A 39 13.92 5.49 1.32
N LEU A 40 13.28 4.70 2.19
CA LEU A 40 12.42 5.22 3.25
C LEU A 40 13.21 5.98 4.31
N GLY A 41 14.43 5.58 4.61
CA GLY A 41 15.35 6.33 5.48
C GLY A 41 15.67 7.72 4.92
N ALA A 42 15.89 7.83 3.61
CA ALA A 42 16.06 9.14 2.98
C ALA A 42 14.81 10.01 3.13
N TRP A 43 13.61 9.47 2.94
CA TRP A 43 12.36 10.18 3.20
C TRP A 43 12.15 10.53 4.69
N ALA A 44 12.59 9.66 5.62
CA ALA A 44 12.56 9.92 7.05
C ALA A 44 13.39 11.17 7.43
N PHE A 45 14.54 11.34 6.78
CA PHE A 45 15.40 12.51 6.98
C PHE A 45 15.00 13.73 6.14
N ALA A 46 14.32 13.52 5.01
CA ALA A 46 13.93 14.58 4.08
C ALA A 46 12.81 15.51 4.60
N SER A 47 12.29 15.25 5.79
CA SER A 47 11.17 15.99 6.37
C SER A 47 11.45 16.31 7.84
N PRO A 48 11.24 17.55 8.31
CA PRO A 48 11.46 17.96 9.70
C PRO A 48 10.51 17.25 10.67
N ILE A 49 10.68 17.52 11.96
CA ILE A 49 9.74 17.12 13.02
C ILE A 49 8.40 17.82 12.73
N GLY A 50 7.28 17.12 12.88
CA GLY A 50 5.96 17.71 12.69
C GLY A 50 5.55 17.96 11.23
N SER A 51 6.28 17.40 10.25
CA SER A 51 6.05 17.64 8.82
C SER A 51 4.80 17.01 8.25
N THR A 52 4.19 16.04 8.92
CA THR A 52 2.95 15.44 8.42
C THR A 52 1.71 16.15 8.95
N PRO A 53 0.62 16.16 8.20
CA PRO A 53 -0.58 16.86 8.65
C PRO A 53 -1.08 16.35 10.00
N ASP A 54 -1.50 17.24 10.86
CA ASP A 54 -1.98 16.98 12.24
C ASP A 54 -0.89 16.39 13.16
N ASP A 55 0.41 16.55 12.86
CA ASP A 55 1.48 16.05 13.73
C ASP A 55 1.52 16.76 15.10
N ASP A 56 1.01 17.99 15.21
CA ASP A 56 0.76 18.69 16.47
C ASP A 56 -0.18 17.92 17.42
N TYR A 57 -1.14 17.20 16.85
CA TYR A 57 -2.02 16.29 17.56
C TYR A 57 -1.41 14.88 17.71
N HIS A 58 -0.78 14.36 16.64
CA HIS A 58 -0.26 12.99 16.64
C HIS A 58 0.96 12.81 17.53
N LEU A 59 1.87 13.77 17.56
CA LEU A 59 3.05 13.72 18.44
C LEU A 59 2.62 13.74 19.92
N VAL A 60 1.76 14.69 20.32
CA VAL A 60 1.21 14.73 21.69
C VAL A 60 0.54 13.40 22.04
N SER A 61 -0.29 12.86 21.14
CA SER A 61 -0.97 11.59 21.35
C SER A 61 -0.01 10.39 21.48
N ILE A 62 1.14 10.42 20.82
CA ILE A 62 2.19 9.42 20.96
C ILE A 62 2.86 9.56 22.34
N TRP A 63 3.27 10.78 22.74
CA TRP A 63 3.93 10.98 24.02
C TRP A 63 3.05 10.58 25.19
N CYS A 64 1.72 10.79 25.09
CA CYS A 64 0.74 10.39 26.09
C CYS A 64 0.16 8.98 25.89
N GLY A 65 0.63 8.22 24.90
CA GLY A 65 0.07 6.91 24.51
C GLY A 65 0.14 5.81 25.59
N GLN A 66 1.03 5.92 26.57
CA GLN A 66 1.12 5.03 27.74
C GLN A 66 0.50 5.64 29.00
N GLY A 67 -0.24 6.75 28.89
CA GLY A 67 -0.75 7.51 30.03
C GLY A 67 0.29 8.51 30.56
N PHE A 68 0.00 9.02 31.76
CA PHE A 68 0.86 10.04 32.38
C PHE A 68 2.20 9.48 32.81
N ARG A 69 3.26 10.20 32.47
CA ARG A 69 4.66 9.89 32.78
C ARG A 69 5.41 11.20 33.03
N ASP A 70 6.07 11.27 34.16
CA ASP A 70 6.86 12.43 34.60
C ASP A 70 7.88 12.84 33.53
N GLY A 71 7.94 14.12 33.20
CA GLY A 71 8.83 14.69 32.18
C GLY A 71 8.54 14.27 30.72
N ILE A 72 7.45 13.53 30.45
CA ILE A 72 7.07 13.07 29.12
C ILE A 72 5.66 13.51 28.75
N CYS A 73 4.67 13.18 29.59
CA CYS A 73 3.27 13.56 29.46
C CYS A 73 2.67 13.60 30.85
N GLU A 74 2.30 14.76 31.33
CA GLU A 74 1.78 14.97 32.68
C GLU A 74 0.29 15.32 32.62
N GLU A 75 -0.40 15.19 33.76
CA GLU A 75 -1.80 15.53 33.89
C GLU A 75 -1.97 17.06 33.95
N GLY A 76 -2.86 17.60 33.14
CA GLY A 76 -3.20 19.03 33.17
C GLY A 76 -4.18 19.38 34.28
N SER A 77 -4.49 20.67 34.42
CA SER A 77 -5.42 21.20 35.41
C SER A 77 -6.89 21.06 35.02
N GLU A 78 -7.17 21.00 33.72
CA GLU A 78 -8.51 20.93 33.16
C GLU A 78 -8.84 19.52 32.64
N PRO A 79 -10.13 19.15 32.51
CA PRO A 79 -10.52 17.86 31.95
C PRO A 79 -9.99 17.65 30.52
N ARG A 80 -9.33 16.51 30.28
CA ARG A 80 -8.69 16.15 28.98
C ARG A 80 -7.43 16.97 28.65
N GLU A 81 -7.00 17.85 29.52
CA GLU A 81 -5.76 18.58 29.35
C GLU A 81 -4.57 17.69 29.73
N VAL A 82 -3.54 17.75 28.92
CA VAL A 82 -2.24 17.12 29.19
C VAL A 82 -1.15 18.18 29.13
N VAL A 83 -0.09 18.00 29.89
CA VAL A 83 1.08 18.87 29.87
C VAL A 83 2.23 18.13 29.23
N VAL A 84 2.74 18.67 28.14
CA VAL A 84 3.80 18.07 27.31
C VAL A 84 4.81 19.14 26.92
N ARG A 85 5.97 18.73 26.39
CA ARG A 85 6.93 19.66 25.82
C ARG A 85 6.26 20.48 24.71
N GLU A 86 6.35 21.79 24.78
CA GLU A 86 5.70 22.76 23.86
C GLU A 86 6.11 22.50 22.41
N THR A 87 7.36 22.12 22.15
CA THR A 87 7.86 21.77 20.81
C THR A 87 7.00 20.71 20.10
N LEU A 88 6.35 19.79 20.80
CA LEU A 88 5.48 18.78 20.19
C LEU A 88 4.27 19.40 19.48
N MET A 89 3.81 20.56 19.96
CA MET A 89 2.63 21.24 19.46
C MET A 89 2.99 22.39 18.52
N GLU A 90 3.94 23.24 18.93
CA GLU A 90 4.21 24.51 18.27
C GLU A 90 5.21 24.41 17.11
N TYR A 91 6.13 23.45 17.18
CA TYR A 91 7.18 23.32 16.17
C TYR A 91 6.63 23.23 14.72
N PRO A 92 5.57 22.44 14.44
CA PRO A 92 5.02 22.40 13.08
C PRO A 92 4.55 23.76 12.57
N PHE A 93 4.01 24.62 13.42
CA PHE A 93 3.40 25.87 13.02
C PHE A 93 4.40 26.96 12.60
N CYS A 94 5.72 26.74 12.83
CA CYS A 94 6.70 27.71 12.32
C CYS A 94 6.82 27.66 10.77
N TYR A 95 6.34 26.59 10.12
CA TYR A 95 6.41 26.43 8.66
C TYR A 95 5.10 25.89 8.05
N ALA A 96 4.20 25.30 8.85
CA ALA A 96 2.97 24.70 8.34
C ALA A 96 2.05 25.74 7.69
N PHE A 97 1.40 25.36 6.59
CA PHE A 97 0.49 26.20 5.79
C PHE A 97 1.13 27.38 5.08
N ASN A 98 2.40 27.68 5.30
CA ASN A 98 3.12 28.71 4.58
C ASN A 98 4.25 28.08 3.75
N PRO A 99 4.05 27.84 2.44
CA PRO A 99 4.98 27.08 1.61
C PRO A 99 6.38 27.72 1.48
N ASP A 100 6.54 28.98 1.82
CA ASP A 100 7.81 29.69 1.70
C ASP A 100 8.61 29.77 3.02
N ASP A 101 8.02 29.37 4.14
CA ASP A 101 8.73 29.34 5.42
C ASP A 101 9.61 28.09 5.53
N THR A 102 10.84 28.26 5.96
CA THR A 102 11.81 27.17 6.17
C THR A 102 11.58 26.49 7.53
N ALA A 103 12.08 25.25 7.68
CA ALA A 103 11.94 24.49 8.93
C ALA A 103 13.10 24.78 9.93
N THR A 104 13.47 26.05 10.07
CA THR A 104 14.52 26.53 11.00
C THR A 104 13.96 26.85 12.39
N CYS A 105 13.01 26.05 12.85
CA CYS A 105 12.32 26.25 14.11
C CYS A 105 13.21 25.93 15.31
N LYS A 106 13.11 26.75 16.35
CA LYS A 106 13.79 26.46 17.62
C LYS A 106 12.97 25.44 18.43
N GLN A 107 13.66 24.46 18.98
CA GLN A 107 13.07 23.56 19.98
C GLN A 107 13.16 24.21 21.34
N THR A 108 12.08 24.13 22.12
CA THR A 108 12.06 24.55 23.52
C THR A 108 12.00 23.33 24.44
N GLU A 109 12.60 23.45 25.64
CA GLU A 109 12.49 22.48 26.71
C GLU A 109 11.28 22.74 27.61
N GLU A 110 10.55 23.83 27.40
CA GLU A 110 9.40 24.23 28.20
C GLU A 110 8.22 23.26 28.00
N PHE A 111 7.43 23.10 29.06
CA PHE A 111 6.22 22.31 29.07
C PHE A 111 5.01 23.22 29.06
N ALA A 112 4.01 22.89 28.24
CA ALA A 112 2.78 23.65 28.11
C ALA A 112 1.55 22.73 28.13
N PRO A 113 0.41 23.22 28.65
CA PRO A 113 -0.84 22.49 28.66
C PRO A 113 -1.50 22.47 27.29
N THR A 114 -2.15 21.35 26.96
CA THR A 114 -2.92 21.22 25.71
C THR A 114 -4.05 20.20 25.86
N THR A 115 -5.15 20.44 25.16
CA THR A 115 -6.23 19.50 24.96
C THR A 115 -6.15 18.77 23.60
N ARG A 116 -5.12 19.10 22.79
CA ARG A 116 -4.94 18.57 21.46
C ARG A 116 -4.21 17.22 21.49
N SER A 117 -4.87 16.23 22.08
CA SER A 117 -4.40 14.85 22.21
C SER A 117 -5.53 13.86 21.95
N ASN A 118 -5.21 12.59 21.72
CA ASN A 118 -6.20 11.54 21.44
C ASN A 118 -7.03 11.20 22.69
N GLY A 119 -8.16 11.81 22.84
CA GLY A 119 -9.17 11.49 23.86
C GLY A 119 -10.09 10.30 23.51
N GLY A 120 -9.79 9.56 22.44
CA GLY A 120 -10.62 8.47 21.91
C GLY A 120 -11.16 8.72 20.50
N GLU A 121 -10.75 9.83 19.86
CA GLU A 121 -11.11 10.16 18.49
C GLU A 121 -10.58 9.13 17.50
N ASN A 122 -9.37 8.61 17.75
CA ASN A 122 -8.75 7.53 16.98
C ASN A 122 -8.50 6.30 17.85
N PRO A 123 -8.44 5.09 17.26
CA PRO A 123 -8.01 3.87 17.96
C PRO A 123 -6.61 4.05 18.59
N ARG A 124 -6.40 3.46 19.76
CA ARG A 124 -5.20 3.72 20.58
C ARG A 124 -3.97 2.90 20.20
N ILE A 125 -4.09 1.86 19.37
CA ILE A 125 -2.99 0.88 19.16
C ILE A 125 -1.75 1.55 18.56
N PHE A 126 -1.92 2.41 17.55
CA PHE A 126 -0.80 3.11 16.94
C PHE A 126 -0.06 3.96 17.98
N TYR A 127 -0.76 4.81 18.71
CA TYR A 127 -0.17 5.71 19.71
C TYR A 127 0.51 4.93 20.83
N TRP A 128 -0.12 3.86 21.30
CA TRP A 128 0.47 3.00 22.33
C TRP A 128 1.78 2.34 21.87
N VAL A 129 1.84 1.82 20.64
CA VAL A 129 3.07 1.21 20.12
C VAL A 129 4.15 2.26 19.89
N MET A 130 3.81 3.42 19.32
CA MET A 130 4.78 4.48 19.06
C MET A 130 5.31 5.13 20.35
N SER A 131 4.51 5.17 21.40
CA SER A 131 4.91 5.76 22.68
C SER A 131 6.07 5.04 23.40
N TRP A 132 6.41 3.81 22.97
CA TRP A 132 7.61 3.12 23.43
C TRP A 132 8.92 3.79 22.98
N PHE A 133 8.85 4.62 21.96
CA PHE A 133 9.98 5.41 21.47
C PHE A 133 10.00 6.85 22.02
N ALA A 134 8.94 7.29 22.69
CA ALA A 134 8.83 8.63 23.22
C ALA A 134 9.78 8.84 24.41
N SER A 135 10.65 9.83 24.28
CA SER A 135 11.65 10.23 25.29
C SER A 135 11.83 11.75 25.31
N ASN A 136 12.72 12.24 26.17
CA ASN A 136 13.10 13.64 26.22
C ASN A 136 13.96 14.07 25.02
N ASP A 137 14.63 13.16 24.34
CA ASP A 137 15.26 13.41 23.05
C ASP A 137 14.22 13.26 21.93
N LEU A 138 13.62 14.38 21.56
CA LEU A 138 12.59 14.46 20.54
C LEU A 138 13.08 13.99 19.16
N THR A 139 14.29 14.38 18.79
CA THR A 139 14.90 14.04 17.50
C THR A 139 15.13 12.53 17.39
N ALA A 140 15.77 11.92 18.39
CA ALA A 140 16.00 10.48 18.42
C ALA A 140 14.68 9.70 18.46
N SER A 141 13.67 10.18 19.19
CA SER A 141 12.34 9.56 19.26
C SER A 141 11.64 9.56 17.91
N VAL A 142 11.55 10.71 17.24
CA VAL A 142 10.89 10.85 15.94
C VAL A 142 11.59 10.00 14.87
N ILE A 143 12.91 10.03 14.80
CA ILE A 143 13.69 9.21 13.86
C ILE A 143 13.49 7.72 14.13
N SER A 144 13.48 7.30 15.39
CA SER A 144 13.24 5.90 15.75
C SER A 144 11.86 5.42 15.32
N ILE A 145 10.80 6.21 15.53
CA ILE A 145 9.44 5.91 15.06
C ILE A 145 9.39 5.77 13.54
N ARG A 146 10.00 6.70 12.81
CA ARG A 146 10.05 6.70 11.34
C ARG A 146 10.74 5.46 10.78
N PHE A 147 11.89 5.08 11.35
CA PHE A 147 12.60 3.86 10.96
C PHE A 147 11.85 2.60 11.37
N PHE A 148 11.25 2.57 12.56
CA PHE A 148 10.45 1.43 13.00
C PHE A 148 9.30 1.17 12.03
N ASN A 149 8.52 2.19 11.65
CA ASN A 149 7.43 2.07 10.68
C ASN A 149 7.94 1.56 9.33
N SER A 150 9.06 2.11 8.84
CA SER A 150 9.67 1.73 7.57
C SER A 150 10.10 0.26 7.55
N ILE A 151 10.84 -0.16 8.58
CA ILE A 151 11.35 -1.54 8.71
C ILE A 151 10.20 -2.53 8.87
N LEU A 152 9.25 -2.24 9.75
CA LEU A 152 8.09 -3.10 10.03
C LEU A 152 7.30 -3.39 8.75
N ILE A 153 6.98 -2.37 7.96
CA ILE A 153 6.19 -2.50 6.74
C ILE A 153 7.00 -3.19 5.64
N VAL A 154 8.26 -2.84 5.43
CA VAL A 154 9.11 -3.50 4.40
C VAL A 154 9.28 -4.99 4.71
N LEU A 155 9.55 -5.35 5.97
CA LEU A 155 9.67 -6.74 6.39
C LEU A 155 8.32 -7.47 6.29
N GLY A 156 7.21 -6.80 6.61
CA GLY A 156 5.85 -7.30 6.42
C GLY A 156 5.58 -7.67 4.96
N PHE A 157 5.87 -6.75 4.01
CA PHE A 157 5.74 -7.02 2.58
C PHE A 157 6.64 -8.16 2.11
N ALA A 158 7.88 -8.23 2.57
CA ALA A 158 8.79 -9.32 2.24
C ALA A 158 8.25 -10.66 2.77
N ALA A 159 7.82 -10.73 4.04
CA ALA A 159 7.29 -11.94 4.67
C ALA A 159 6.02 -12.44 3.96
N VAL A 160 5.05 -11.56 3.70
CA VAL A 160 3.84 -11.90 2.95
C VAL A 160 4.18 -12.38 1.55
N THR A 161 5.03 -11.64 0.83
CA THR A 161 5.41 -11.98 -0.55
C THR A 161 6.00 -13.38 -0.65
N PHE A 162 6.94 -13.74 0.22
CA PHE A 162 7.60 -15.04 0.16
C PHE A 162 6.81 -16.18 0.81
N ALA A 163 5.87 -15.88 1.70
CA ALA A 163 4.92 -16.86 2.22
C ALA A 163 3.81 -17.21 1.20
N LEU A 164 3.53 -16.31 0.26
CA LEU A 164 2.55 -16.53 -0.81
C LEU A 164 3.06 -17.57 -1.84
N PRO A 165 2.14 -18.36 -2.43
CA PRO A 165 2.43 -19.12 -3.65
C PRO A 165 3.00 -18.21 -4.73
N ARG A 166 3.93 -18.73 -5.54
CA ARG A 166 4.71 -17.93 -6.51
C ARG A 166 3.85 -17.07 -7.43
N HIS A 167 2.72 -17.59 -7.88
CA HIS A 167 1.79 -16.89 -8.75
C HIS A 167 1.03 -15.73 -8.08
N LEU A 168 1.02 -15.63 -6.75
CA LEU A 168 0.39 -14.55 -5.99
C LEU A 168 1.39 -13.48 -5.48
N ARG A 169 2.70 -13.74 -5.54
CA ARG A 169 3.74 -12.86 -4.96
C ARG A 169 3.75 -11.45 -5.54
N ARG A 170 3.31 -11.28 -6.78
CA ARG A 170 3.20 -9.97 -7.41
C ARG A 170 2.11 -9.08 -6.78
N VAL A 171 1.07 -9.68 -6.18
CA VAL A 171 -0.06 -8.92 -5.61
C VAL A 171 0.42 -7.87 -4.60
N PRO A 172 1.09 -8.21 -3.49
CA PRO A 172 1.56 -7.22 -2.53
C PRO A 172 2.60 -6.26 -3.12
N VAL A 173 3.53 -6.76 -3.93
CA VAL A 173 4.64 -5.95 -4.46
C VAL A 173 4.14 -4.90 -5.45
N VAL A 174 3.32 -5.29 -6.43
CA VAL A 174 2.78 -4.34 -7.42
C VAL A 174 1.88 -3.31 -6.75
N SER A 175 1.07 -3.73 -5.78
CA SER A 175 0.22 -2.81 -5.02
C SER A 175 1.04 -1.77 -4.24
N ALA A 176 2.08 -2.20 -3.51
CA ALA A 176 2.93 -1.28 -2.77
C ALA A 176 3.63 -0.27 -3.69
N VAL A 177 4.19 -0.72 -4.82
CA VAL A 177 4.86 0.17 -5.79
C VAL A 177 3.87 1.13 -6.45
N SER A 178 2.63 0.70 -6.71
CA SER A 178 1.63 1.53 -7.40
C SER A 178 1.16 2.74 -6.60
N ILE A 179 1.26 2.71 -5.27
CA ILE A 179 0.89 3.80 -4.37
C ILE A 179 2.10 4.45 -3.68
N ALA A 180 3.32 4.09 -4.09
CA ALA A 180 4.52 4.59 -3.42
C ALA A 180 4.70 6.10 -3.63
N LEU A 181 4.63 6.61 -4.86
CA LEU A 181 4.97 8.00 -5.20
C LEU A 181 3.79 8.94 -5.23
N PRO A 182 3.99 10.14 -4.66
CA PRO A 182 5.00 10.52 -3.68
C PRO A 182 4.51 10.30 -2.25
N LEU A 183 3.17 10.33 -2.05
CA LEU A 183 2.53 10.35 -0.73
C LEU A 183 2.83 9.08 0.08
N GLY A 184 2.86 7.93 -0.58
CA GLY A 184 3.17 6.67 0.09
C GLY A 184 4.58 6.66 0.70
N LEU A 185 5.60 7.15 -0.03
CA LEU A 185 6.97 7.22 0.46
C LEU A 185 7.16 8.33 1.51
N PHE A 186 6.36 9.40 1.47
CA PHE A 186 6.35 10.44 2.48
C PHE A 186 5.69 9.99 3.79
N ILE A 187 4.50 9.37 3.70
CA ILE A 187 3.70 9.05 4.88
C ILE A 187 4.18 7.81 5.63
N LEU A 188 4.82 6.84 4.93
CA LEU A 188 5.24 5.59 5.57
C LEU A 188 6.32 5.83 6.63
N PRO A 189 7.42 6.57 6.37
CA PRO A 189 8.40 6.92 7.38
C PRO A 189 7.98 8.17 8.17
N SER A 190 6.81 8.15 8.80
CA SER A 190 6.28 9.30 9.54
C SER A 190 5.78 8.93 10.94
N THR A 191 5.42 9.93 11.71
CA THR A 191 4.79 9.85 13.03
C THR A 191 3.26 9.77 12.93
N ASN A 192 2.71 9.81 11.73
CA ASN A 192 1.28 9.81 11.47
C ASN A 192 0.69 8.39 11.43
N PRO A 193 -0.45 8.10 12.06
CA PRO A 193 -1.11 6.80 12.00
C PRO A 193 -1.53 6.36 10.59
N SER A 194 -1.59 7.30 9.63
CA SER A 194 -1.82 6.98 8.22
C SER A 194 -0.69 6.10 7.62
N ALA A 195 0.51 6.09 8.21
CA ALA A 195 1.58 5.17 7.85
C ALA A 195 1.11 3.71 7.91
N TRP A 196 0.41 3.34 8.97
CA TRP A 196 -0.20 2.03 9.12
C TRP A 196 -1.49 1.89 8.30
N GLY A 197 -2.36 2.90 8.33
CA GLY A 197 -3.63 2.88 7.59
C GLY A 197 -3.47 2.60 6.09
N VAL A 198 -2.46 3.19 5.46
CA VAL A 198 -2.20 3.03 4.01
C VAL A 198 -1.67 1.64 3.67
N TYR A 199 -0.64 1.17 4.39
CA TYR A 199 0.09 -0.04 3.97
C TYR A 199 -0.39 -1.31 4.68
N ALA A 200 -0.85 -1.22 5.94
CA ALA A 200 -1.30 -2.40 6.65
C ALA A 200 -2.59 -3.00 6.06
N VAL A 201 -3.48 -2.20 5.48
CA VAL A 201 -4.68 -2.73 4.81
C VAL A 201 -4.33 -3.52 3.53
N VAL A 202 -3.32 -3.09 2.78
CA VAL A 202 -2.82 -3.81 1.59
C VAL A 202 -2.14 -5.13 2.00
N LEU A 203 -1.35 -5.09 3.08
CA LEU A 203 -0.73 -6.28 3.67
C LEU A 203 -1.78 -7.24 4.19
N PHE A 204 -2.79 -6.75 4.92
CA PHE A 204 -3.90 -7.54 5.43
C PHE A 204 -4.66 -8.25 4.31
N PHE A 205 -5.07 -7.50 3.28
CA PHE A 205 -5.73 -8.08 2.11
C PHE A 205 -4.88 -9.20 1.49
N SER A 206 -3.60 -8.95 1.28
CA SER A 206 -2.68 -9.91 0.64
C SER A 206 -2.43 -11.14 1.51
N ALA A 207 -2.25 -10.96 2.82
CA ALA A 207 -2.02 -12.05 3.77
C ALA A 207 -3.28 -12.90 3.97
N LEU A 208 -4.46 -12.27 4.10
CA LEU A 208 -5.75 -12.97 4.22
C LEU A 208 -6.06 -13.76 2.95
N LEU A 209 -5.87 -13.16 1.78
CA LEU A 209 -6.02 -13.82 0.48
C LEU A 209 -5.12 -15.07 0.39
N GLY A 210 -3.86 -14.92 0.76
CA GLY A 210 -2.91 -16.02 0.78
C GLY A 210 -3.27 -17.09 1.80
N PHE A 211 -3.69 -16.72 3.01
CA PHE A 211 -4.12 -17.66 4.05
C PHE A 211 -5.29 -18.53 3.60
N VAL A 212 -6.25 -17.93 2.90
CA VAL A 212 -7.45 -18.64 2.39
C VAL A 212 -7.07 -19.59 1.24
N LEU A 213 -6.18 -19.16 0.33
CA LEU A 213 -5.89 -19.91 -0.90
C LEU A 213 -4.79 -20.96 -0.76
N THR A 214 -3.83 -20.79 0.15
CA THR A 214 -2.72 -21.72 0.29
C THR A 214 -3.15 -22.99 1.03
N LYS A 215 -2.67 -24.14 0.52
CA LYS A 215 -2.82 -25.45 1.19
C LYS A 215 -1.58 -25.81 2.03
N ASP A 216 -0.49 -25.11 1.84
CA ASP A 216 0.75 -25.35 2.58
C ASP A 216 0.62 -24.88 4.03
N ARG A 217 0.79 -25.82 4.97
CA ARG A 217 0.65 -25.56 6.40
C ARG A 217 1.64 -24.48 6.89
N ARG A 218 2.88 -24.52 6.42
CA ARG A 218 3.92 -23.57 6.82
C ARG A 218 3.54 -22.14 6.39
N SER A 219 3.13 -21.96 5.14
CA SER A 219 2.66 -20.67 4.63
C SER A 219 1.45 -20.15 5.42
N ARG A 220 0.50 -21.01 5.77
CA ARG A 220 -0.66 -20.60 6.59
C ARG A 220 -0.26 -20.16 8.01
N TRP A 221 0.72 -20.84 8.64
CA TRP A 221 1.25 -20.47 9.93
C TRP A 221 2.02 -19.13 9.93
N ILE A 222 2.49 -18.67 8.77
CA ILE A 222 3.10 -17.35 8.60
C ILE A 222 2.02 -16.31 8.26
N LEU A 223 1.17 -16.61 7.27
CA LEU A 223 0.18 -15.66 6.75
C LEU A 223 -0.95 -15.35 7.75
N GLY A 224 -1.37 -16.30 8.55
CA GLY A 224 -2.43 -16.10 9.56
C GLY A 224 -2.05 -15.07 10.62
N PRO A 225 -0.93 -15.24 11.36
CA PRO A 225 -0.47 -14.23 12.32
C PRO A 225 -0.20 -12.87 11.69
N ILE A 226 0.37 -12.82 10.46
CA ILE A 226 0.58 -11.54 9.76
C ILE A 226 -0.76 -10.89 9.41
N ALA A 227 -1.76 -11.66 8.94
CA ALA A 227 -3.09 -11.11 8.68
C ALA A 227 -3.70 -10.53 9.96
N LEU A 228 -3.60 -11.22 11.11
CA LEU A 228 -4.09 -10.70 12.38
C LEU A 228 -3.33 -9.44 12.80
N ALA A 229 -1.99 -9.45 12.75
CA ALA A 229 -1.18 -8.29 13.11
C ALA A 229 -1.50 -7.08 12.22
N THR A 230 -1.61 -7.27 10.91
CA THR A 230 -1.91 -6.18 9.97
C THR A 230 -3.36 -5.71 10.05
N LEU A 231 -4.31 -6.57 10.46
CA LEU A 231 -5.67 -6.15 10.83
C LEU A 231 -5.61 -5.19 12.04
N LEU A 232 -4.91 -5.59 13.11
CA LEU A 232 -4.75 -4.76 14.31
C LEU A 232 -4.04 -3.44 14.00
N MET A 233 -3.01 -3.48 13.15
CA MET A 233 -2.32 -2.26 12.70
C MET A 233 -3.27 -1.34 11.92
N SER A 234 -3.98 -1.86 10.93
CA SER A 234 -4.88 -1.07 10.09
C SER A 234 -6.06 -0.54 10.89
N ALA A 235 -6.86 -1.43 11.50
CA ALA A 235 -8.04 -1.06 12.25
C ALA A 235 -7.72 -0.31 13.55
N GLY A 236 -6.58 -0.61 14.17
CA GLY A 236 -6.11 0.01 15.41
C GLY A 236 -5.37 1.33 15.24
N SER A 237 -5.22 1.83 14.01
CA SER A 237 -4.59 3.12 13.73
C SER A 237 -5.60 4.23 13.48
N ARG A 238 -6.64 3.95 12.69
CA ARG A 238 -7.61 4.97 12.23
C ARG A 238 -8.99 4.35 11.98
N PRO A 239 -10.09 5.11 12.20
CA PRO A 239 -11.46 4.61 11.95
C PRO A 239 -11.74 4.28 10.47
N ASP A 240 -11.28 5.12 9.55
CA ASP A 240 -11.39 4.87 8.10
C ASP A 240 -10.67 3.58 7.69
N SER A 241 -9.49 3.33 8.24
CA SER A 241 -8.73 2.09 7.98
C SER A 241 -9.39 0.85 8.60
N ALA A 242 -10.12 1.00 9.72
CA ALA A 242 -10.96 -0.06 10.26
C ALA A 242 -12.09 -0.44 9.27
N LEU A 243 -12.76 0.55 8.68
CA LEU A 243 -13.75 0.32 7.63
C LEU A 243 -13.13 -0.37 6.41
N TYR A 244 -11.94 0.05 5.98
CA TYR A 244 -11.24 -0.58 4.84
C TYR A 244 -10.84 -2.02 5.13
N THR A 245 -10.57 -2.36 6.38
CA THR A 245 -10.35 -3.74 6.81
C THR A 245 -11.61 -4.60 6.61
N LEU A 246 -12.80 -4.07 6.90
CA LEU A 246 -14.07 -4.74 6.62
C LEU A 246 -14.31 -4.92 5.12
N VAL A 247 -14.01 -3.88 4.32
CA VAL A 247 -14.06 -3.96 2.86
C VAL A 247 -13.09 -5.02 2.33
N ALA A 248 -11.86 -5.12 2.90
CA ALA A 248 -10.87 -6.13 2.53
C ALA A 248 -11.37 -7.56 2.81
N ILE A 249 -11.99 -7.79 3.97
CA ILE A 249 -12.58 -9.10 4.31
C ILE A 249 -13.66 -9.47 3.30
N ALA A 250 -14.60 -8.57 3.04
CA ALA A 250 -15.68 -8.80 2.07
C ALA A 250 -15.11 -9.06 0.66
N ALA A 251 -14.13 -8.27 0.23
CA ALA A 251 -13.47 -8.41 -1.08
C ALA A 251 -12.75 -9.76 -1.22
N VAL A 252 -12.04 -10.23 -0.18
CA VAL A 252 -11.38 -11.55 -0.18
C VAL A 252 -12.43 -12.67 -0.18
N ILE A 253 -13.51 -12.55 0.59
CA ILE A 253 -14.61 -13.52 0.56
C ILE A 253 -15.20 -13.63 -0.85
N ILE A 254 -15.53 -12.51 -1.50
CA ILE A 254 -16.10 -12.49 -2.86
C ILE A 254 -15.15 -13.15 -3.86
N ILE A 255 -13.87 -12.76 -3.86
CA ILE A 255 -12.90 -13.22 -4.87
C ILE A 255 -12.54 -14.69 -4.72
N THR A 256 -12.63 -15.25 -3.49
CA THR A 256 -12.27 -16.63 -3.19
C THR A 256 -13.48 -17.56 -3.02
N PHE A 257 -14.69 -17.02 -3.09
CA PHE A 257 -15.92 -17.73 -2.74
C PHE A 257 -16.09 -19.03 -3.52
N THR A 258 -16.29 -20.12 -2.79
CA THR A 258 -16.76 -21.41 -3.31
C THR A 258 -17.72 -22.02 -2.29
N ARG A 259 -18.72 -22.79 -2.74
CA ARG A 259 -19.67 -23.43 -1.83
C ARG A 259 -19.01 -24.33 -0.77
N LYS A 260 -17.82 -24.86 -1.07
CA LYS A 260 -17.02 -25.69 -0.13
C LYS A 260 -16.42 -24.89 1.03
N MET A 261 -16.39 -23.57 0.94
CA MET A 261 -15.89 -22.69 2.01
C MET A 261 -16.94 -22.40 3.08
N ILE A 262 -18.19 -22.72 2.83
CA ILE A 262 -19.28 -22.58 3.82
C ILE A 262 -19.14 -23.72 4.83
N THR A 263 -18.25 -23.52 5.79
CA THR A 263 -18.05 -24.41 6.94
C THR A 263 -18.22 -23.60 8.22
N PRO A 264 -18.68 -24.21 9.34
CA PRO A 264 -18.81 -23.49 10.61
C PRO A 264 -17.52 -22.78 11.02
N VAL A 265 -16.36 -23.43 10.82
CA VAL A 265 -15.05 -22.86 11.16
C VAL A 265 -14.73 -21.62 10.33
N ASN A 266 -14.93 -21.66 9.00
CA ASN A 266 -14.65 -20.51 8.14
C ASN A 266 -15.62 -19.35 8.43
N LEU A 267 -16.90 -19.66 8.72
CA LEU A 267 -17.88 -18.66 9.11
C LEU A 267 -17.52 -18.01 10.44
N SER A 268 -17.08 -18.80 11.43
CA SER A 268 -16.64 -18.27 12.73
C SER A 268 -15.41 -17.38 12.59
N ILE A 269 -14.43 -17.77 11.76
CA ILE A 269 -13.24 -16.93 11.48
C ILE A 269 -13.66 -15.62 10.81
N ALA A 270 -14.49 -15.67 9.78
CA ALA A 270 -14.99 -14.48 9.10
C ALA A 270 -15.77 -13.57 10.06
N ALA A 271 -16.67 -14.14 10.87
CA ALA A 271 -17.42 -13.38 11.87
C ALA A 271 -16.50 -12.74 12.92
N ALA A 272 -15.49 -13.45 13.41
CA ALA A 272 -14.52 -12.91 14.37
C ALA A 272 -13.71 -11.74 13.78
N LEU A 273 -13.24 -11.85 12.52
CA LEU A 273 -12.52 -10.78 11.84
C LEU A 273 -13.43 -9.57 11.60
N LEU A 274 -14.67 -9.78 11.17
CA LEU A 274 -15.66 -8.71 10.97
C LEU A 274 -16.00 -8.02 12.30
N LEU A 275 -16.23 -8.79 13.36
CA LEU A 275 -16.49 -8.24 14.70
C LEU A 275 -15.31 -7.41 15.19
N MET A 276 -14.08 -7.89 15.01
CA MET A 276 -12.89 -7.15 15.42
C MET A 276 -12.76 -5.82 14.66
N GLY A 277 -12.93 -5.82 13.34
CA GLY A 277 -12.94 -4.59 12.54
C GLY A 277 -14.07 -3.63 12.95
N ALA A 278 -15.26 -4.16 13.25
CA ALA A 278 -16.40 -3.38 13.72
C ALA A 278 -16.16 -2.74 15.10
N ILE A 279 -15.52 -3.46 16.03
CA ILE A 279 -15.17 -2.92 17.35
C ILE A 279 -14.27 -1.69 17.21
N PHE A 280 -13.25 -1.74 16.35
CA PHE A 280 -12.39 -0.57 16.13
C PHE A 280 -13.10 0.57 15.40
N LEU A 281 -13.95 0.24 14.42
CA LEU A 281 -14.74 1.23 13.69
C LEU A 281 -15.69 2.00 14.63
N PHE A 282 -16.54 1.28 15.34
CA PHE A 282 -17.57 1.89 16.19
C PHE A 282 -17.05 2.32 17.57
N GLY A 283 -15.88 1.85 17.97
CA GLY A 283 -15.24 2.22 19.24
C GLY A 283 -14.54 3.59 19.20
N SER A 284 -14.50 4.28 18.05
CA SER A 284 -13.87 5.61 17.94
C SER A 284 -14.93 6.72 17.98
N ALA A 285 -14.61 7.81 18.67
CA ALA A 285 -15.49 8.99 18.75
C ALA A 285 -15.68 9.67 17.39
N ASN A 286 -14.67 9.66 16.51
CA ASN A 286 -14.76 10.19 15.15
C ASN A 286 -15.81 9.44 14.30
N THR A 287 -15.91 8.12 14.44
CA THR A 287 -16.96 7.36 13.73
C THR A 287 -18.33 7.70 14.27
N SER A 288 -18.48 7.79 15.59
CA SER A 288 -19.73 8.16 16.23
C SER A 288 -20.16 9.58 15.80
N ALA A 289 -19.25 10.54 15.81
CA ALA A 289 -19.51 11.90 15.35
C ALA A 289 -19.92 11.96 13.86
N THR A 290 -19.25 11.17 13.00
CA THR A 290 -19.60 11.10 11.57
C THR A 290 -20.97 10.48 11.33
N LEU A 291 -21.36 9.46 12.12
CA LEU A 291 -22.63 8.76 11.95
C LEU A 291 -23.83 9.50 12.60
N THR A 292 -23.57 10.25 13.67
CA THR A 292 -24.65 10.92 14.44
C THR A 292 -24.83 12.39 14.09
N GLY A 293 -23.95 12.96 13.25
CA GLY A 293 -23.82 14.40 13.10
C GLY A 293 -23.09 14.99 14.30
N ALA A 294 -21.95 15.65 14.10
CA ALA A 294 -21.09 16.13 15.17
C ALA A 294 -21.86 17.00 16.18
N PRO A 295 -21.53 16.93 17.49
CA PRO A 295 -22.03 17.89 18.46
C PRO A 295 -21.55 19.30 18.08
N GLY A 296 -22.44 20.17 17.67
CA GLY A 296 -22.15 21.53 17.18
C GLY A 296 -22.35 21.74 15.67
N GLY A 297 -22.41 20.69 14.86
CA GLY A 297 -22.95 20.71 13.51
C GLY A 297 -24.42 20.31 13.57
N GLY A 298 -25.35 21.28 13.60
CA GLY A 298 -26.70 20.95 13.21
C GLY A 298 -26.64 20.17 11.91
N LEU A 299 -27.60 19.29 11.63
CA LEU A 299 -27.78 18.72 10.30
C LEU A 299 -27.81 19.89 9.33
N THR A 300 -26.62 20.31 8.86
CA THR A 300 -26.50 21.32 7.83
C THR A 300 -27.24 20.72 6.66
N THR A 301 -28.25 21.44 6.17
CA THR A 301 -29.05 21.00 5.06
C THR A 301 -28.13 20.79 3.88
N PHE A 302 -27.68 19.55 3.71
CA PHE A 302 -26.82 19.15 2.62
C PHE A 302 -27.59 19.37 1.33
N THR A 303 -27.13 20.32 0.53
CA THR A 303 -27.83 20.71 -0.69
C THR A 303 -27.48 19.79 -1.85
N GLY A 304 -28.39 19.63 -2.82
CA GLY A 304 -28.11 18.91 -4.05
C GLY A 304 -26.92 19.48 -4.82
N GLY A 305 -26.66 20.80 -4.69
CA GLY A 305 -25.49 21.47 -5.24
C GLY A 305 -24.18 21.03 -4.61
N GLN A 306 -24.13 20.84 -3.28
CA GLN A 306 -22.96 20.31 -2.58
C GLN A 306 -22.67 18.87 -2.97
N LEU A 307 -23.72 18.03 -3.07
CA LEU A 307 -23.56 16.66 -3.55
C LEU A 307 -22.97 16.62 -4.97
N TYR A 308 -23.50 17.42 -5.87
CA TYR A 308 -22.99 17.52 -7.23
C TYR A 308 -21.53 17.98 -7.22
N ALA A 309 -21.18 19.03 -6.48
CA ALA A 309 -19.82 19.52 -6.36
C ALA A 309 -18.87 18.44 -5.80
N ASN A 310 -19.30 17.68 -4.78
CA ASN A 310 -18.50 16.60 -4.22
C ASN A 310 -18.30 15.44 -5.21
N ILE A 311 -19.33 15.06 -5.97
CA ILE A 311 -19.22 13.99 -6.98
C ILE A 311 -18.21 14.35 -8.07
N ILE A 312 -18.30 15.55 -8.63
CA ILE A 312 -17.39 15.93 -9.74
C ILE A 312 -15.96 16.19 -9.28
N ASN A 313 -15.75 16.59 -8.01
CA ASN A 313 -14.43 16.82 -7.45
C ASN A 313 -13.83 15.57 -6.75
N LEU A 314 -14.59 14.51 -6.54
CA LEU A 314 -14.12 13.29 -5.91
C LEU A 314 -12.84 12.70 -6.54
N PRO A 315 -12.65 12.68 -7.89
CA PRO A 315 -11.43 12.19 -8.51
C PRO A 315 -10.16 12.93 -8.06
N THR A 316 -10.26 14.17 -7.61
CA THR A 316 -9.10 14.93 -7.13
C THR A 316 -8.50 14.33 -5.85
N LEU A 317 -9.33 13.67 -5.02
CA LEU A 317 -8.86 12.91 -3.85
C LEU A 317 -8.00 11.70 -4.25
N TRP A 318 -8.36 11.02 -5.35
CA TRP A 318 -7.60 9.87 -5.84
C TRP A 318 -6.26 10.30 -6.42
N VAL A 319 -6.27 11.34 -7.27
CA VAL A 319 -5.06 11.89 -7.88
C VAL A 319 -4.19 12.60 -6.84
N GLY A 320 -4.79 13.13 -5.79
CA GLY A 320 -4.11 13.77 -4.68
C GLY A 320 -3.09 12.88 -3.97
N GLY A 321 -3.35 11.55 -3.89
CA GLY A 321 -2.39 10.57 -3.39
C GLY A 321 -1.10 10.47 -4.22
N PHE A 322 -1.12 10.99 -5.44
CA PHE A 322 0.03 11.06 -6.34
C PHE A 322 0.69 12.46 -6.35
N GLY A 323 0.27 13.36 -5.47
CA GLY A 323 0.95 14.64 -5.23
C GLY A 323 0.25 15.90 -5.75
N VAL A 324 -0.94 15.80 -6.35
CA VAL A 324 -1.70 16.96 -6.83
C VAL A 324 -2.07 17.93 -5.68
N TRP A 325 -2.33 17.39 -4.49
CA TRP A 325 -2.66 18.19 -3.32
C TRP A 325 -1.43 18.64 -2.51
N GLY A 326 -0.23 18.26 -2.97
CA GLY A 326 0.99 18.48 -2.21
C GLY A 326 1.22 17.44 -1.11
N LEU A 327 2.37 17.55 -0.46
CA LEU A 327 2.75 16.81 0.75
C LEU A 327 2.72 17.76 1.95
N GLY A 328 3.24 17.30 3.07
CA GLY A 328 3.29 18.10 4.29
C GLY A 328 1.89 18.48 4.75
N TRP A 329 1.73 19.72 5.17
CA TRP A 329 0.46 20.32 5.55
C TRP A 329 -0.39 20.77 4.35
N LEU A 330 -0.28 20.03 3.24
CA LEU A 330 -0.83 20.33 1.91
C LEU A 330 -0.20 21.58 1.27
N ASP A 331 0.97 21.93 1.70
CA ASP A 331 1.74 23.12 1.36
C ASP A 331 2.98 22.83 0.50
N THR A 332 3.29 21.55 0.29
CA THR A 332 4.44 21.09 -0.51
C THR A 332 3.96 20.65 -1.89
N ALA A 333 3.73 21.61 -2.79
CA ALA A 333 3.22 21.33 -4.14
C ALA A 333 4.22 20.48 -4.94
N MET A 334 3.76 19.36 -5.52
CA MET A 334 4.59 18.49 -6.35
C MET A 334 4.59 18.93 -7.81
N SER A 335 5.76 18.85 -8.44
CA SER A 335 5.90 19.06 -9.88
C SER A 335 4.96 18.16 -10.68
N PRO A 336 4.34 18.63 -11.78
CA PRO A 336 3.46 17.85 -12.64
C PRO A 336 4.03 16.49 -13.06
N ILE A 337 5.33 16.38 -13.29
CA ILE A 337 5.96 15.12 -13.67
C ILE A 337 5.76 14.03 -12.61
N VAL A 338 5.70 14.38 -11.33
CA VAL A 338 5.53 13.42 -10.22
C VAL A 338 4.14 12.80 -10.27
N TRP A 339 3.09 13.63 -10.28
CA TRP A 339 1.72 13.10 -10.21
C TRP A 339 1.22 12.54 -11.56
N VAL A 340 1.69 13.07 -12.70
CA VAL A 340 1.38 12.48 -14.02
C VAL A 340 1.96 11.08 -14.13
N VAL A 341 3.23 10.89 -13.72
CA VAL A 341 3.86 9.56 -13.73
C VAL A 341 3.17 8.62 -12.73
N GLY A 342 2.98 9.06 -11.49
CA GLY A 342 2.36 8.22 -10.46
C GLY A 342 0.97 7.73 -10.87
N TRP A 343 0.10 8.65 -11.27
CA TRP A 343 -1.26 8.34 -11.71
C TRP A 343 -1.28 7.53 -13.02
N GLY A 344 -0.42 7.88 -13.98
CA GLY A 344 -0.29 7.15 -15.24
C GLY A 344 0.14 5.70 -15.05
N VAL A 345 1.09 5.44 -14.15
CA VAL A 345 1.51 4.07 -13.78
C VAL A 345 0.37 3.31 -13.10
N PHE A 346 -0.32 3.94 -12.15
CA PHE A 346 -1.46 3.34 -11.46
C PHE A 346 -2.56 2.90 -12.45
N LEU A 347 -2.97 3.81 -13.34
CA LEU A 347 -3.98 3.52 -14.36
C LEU A 347 -3.52 2.45 -15.34
N SER A 348 -2.26 2.48 -15.78
CA SER A 348 -1.71 1.48 -16.68
C SER A 348 -1.73 0.07 -16.07
N LEU A 349 -1.42 -0.06 -14.78
CA LEU A 349 -1.50 -1.32 -14.04
C LEU A 349 -2.94 -1.81 -13.92
N LEU A 350 -3.86 -0.93 -13.52
CA LEU A 350 -5.29 -1.26 -13.38
C LEU A 350 -5.89 -1.68 -14.72
N PHE A 351 -5.65 -0.91 -15.78
CA PHE A 351 -6.16 -1.20 -17.13
C PHE A 351 -5.62 -2.52 -17.67
N SER A 352 -4.33 -2.80 -17.48
CA SER A 352 -3.72 -4.07 -17.90
C SER A 352 -4.32 -5.28 -17.17
N ALA A 353 -4.74 -5.11 -15.92
CA ALA A 353 -5.34 -6.17 -15.12
C ALA A 353 -6.77 -6.52 -15.54
N ILE A 354 -7.57 -5.54 -15.99
CA ILE A 354 -8.98 -5.71 -16.35
C ILE A 354 -9.18 -6.78 -17.43
N MET A 355 -8.23 -6.96 -18.34
CA MET A 355 -8.29 -7.97 -19.42
C MET A 355 -8.53 -9.40 -18.92
N TYR A 356 -8.23 -9.68 -17.67
CA TYR A 356 -8.26 -11.04 -17.11
C TYR A 356 -9.34 -11.24 -16.04
N PHE A 357 -10.25 -10.30 -15.86
CA PHE A 357 -11.28 -10.39 -14.83
C PHE A 357 -12.29 -11.52 -15.11
N ASN A 358 -12.65 -12.22 -14.04
CA ASN A 358 -13.87 -13.02 -13.98
C ASN A 358 -14.90 -12.30 -13.10
N LEU A 359 -16.13 -12.83 -13.05
CA LEU A 359 -17.22 -12.21 -12.29
C LEU A 359 -16.85 -11.94 -10.82
N GLN A 360 -16.27 -12.92 -10.11
CA GLN A 360 -15.90 -12.77 -8.69
C GLN A 360 -14.85 -11.69 -8.48
N GLN A 361 -13.83 -11.65 -9.33
CA GLN A 361 -12.81 -10.62 -9.29
C GLN A 361 -13.39 -9.26 -9.65
N GLY A 362 -14.23 -9.19 -10.69
CA GLY A 362 -14.93 -7.97 -11.06
C GLY A 362 -15.77 -7.42 -9.90
N LEU A 363 -16.57 -8.27 -9.24
CA LEU A 363 -17.37 -7.88 -8.07
C LEU A 363 -16.49 -7.40 -6.90
N SER A 364 -15.37 -8.08 -6.63
CA SER A 364 -14.44 -7.65 -5.57
C SER A 364 -13.80 -6.29 -5.87
N VAL A 365 -13.35 -6.08 -7.11
CA VAL A 365 -12.79 -4.79 -7.55
C VAL A 365 -13.87 -3.70 -7.52
N SER A 366 -15.10 -4.00 -7.97
CA SER A 366 -16.24 -3.06 -7.92
C SER A 366 -16.61 -2.68 -6.49
N LEU A 367 -16.55 -3.61 -5.53
CA LEU A 367 -16.78 -3.30 -4.11
C LEU A 367 -15.75 -2.29 -3.58
N ILE A 368 -14.46 -2.51 -3.88
CA ILE A 368 -13.40 -1.60 -3.43
C ILE A 368 -13.52 -0.24 -4.14
N PHE A 369 -13.85 -0.24 -5.43
CA PHE A 369 -14.09 0.99 -6.17
C PHE A 369 -15.33 1.74 -5.66
N ALA A 370 -16.40 1.02 -5.31
CA ALA A 370 -17.55 1.61 -4.64
C ALA A 370 -17.18 2.25 -3.29
N ALA A 371 -16.30 1.61 -2.50
CA ALA A 371 -15.79 2.22 -1.28
C ALA A 371 -15.00 3.51 -1.53
N LEU A 372 -14.19 3.58 -2.61
CA LEU A 372 -13.49 4.81 -3.03
C LEU A 372 -14.43 5.96 -3.41
N ILE A 373 -15.67 5.66 -3.79
CA ILE A 373 -16.70 6.65 -4.12
C ILE A 373 -17.54 6.98 -2.89
N PHE A 374 -18.17 5.98 -2.30
CA PHE A 374 -19.22 6.19 -1.31
C PHE A 374 -18.69 6.56 0.08
N VAL A 375 -17.52 6.05 0.50
CA VAL A 375 -16.99 6.38 1.83
C VAL A 375 -16.67 7.88 1.95
N PRO A 376 -15.89 8.51 1.06
CA PRO A 376 -15.65 9.95 1.15
C PRO A 376 -16.93 10.79 0.93
N LEU A 377 -17.83 10.38 0.02
CA LEU A 377 -19.08 11.09 -0.19
C LEU A 377 -19.98 11.06 1.05
N LEU A 378 -20.08 9.92 1.74
CA LEU A 378 -20.84 9.81 2.98
C LEU A 378 -20.22 10.65 4.10
N ALA A 379 -18.90 10.63 4.26
CA ALA A 379 -18.20 11.43 5.25
C ALA A 379 -18.39 12.95 5.00
N LEU A 380 -18.25 13.40 3.76
CA LEU A 380 -18.45 14.79 3.37
C LEU A 380 -19.92 15.22 3.53
N SER A 381 -20.87 14.33 3.16
CA SER A 381 -22.30 14.60 3.30
C SER A 381 -22.70 14.70 4.77
N ALA A 382 -22.22 13.79 5.62
CA ALA A 382 -22.51 13.81 7.05
C ALA A 382 -21.94 15.05 7.75
N SER A 383 -20.81 15.57 7.26
CA SER A 383 -20.15 16.78 7.81
C SER A 383 -20.63 18.08 7.18
N GLY A 384 -21.44 18.05 6.10
CA GLY A 384 -21.86 19.24 5.36
C GLY A 384 -20.70 19.95 4.63
N LEU A 385 -19.60 19.25 4.35
CA LEU A 385 -18.34 19.79 3.83
C LEU A 385 -18.13 19.46 2.35
N LEU A 386 -17.27 20.21 1.70
CA LEU A 386 -16.85 19.97 0.32
C LEU A 386 -15.52 19.18 0.28
N VAL A 387 -15.26 18.54 -0.88
CA VAL A 387 -13.94 18.00 -1.19
C VAL A 387 -12.89 19.09 -0.99
N GLY A 388 -11.84 18.79 -0.23
CA GLY A 388 -10.79 19.74 0.13
C GLY A 388 -10.85 20.27 1.56
N GLN A 389 -11.97 20.13 2.23
CA GLN A 389 -12.15 20.70 3.56
C GLN A 389 -11.93 19.70 4.70
N PHE A 390 -12.23 18.41 4.49
CA PHE A 390 -12.18 17.40 5.56
C PHE A 390 -11.48 16.11 5.12
N VAL A 391 -11.94 15.48 4.04
CA VAL A 391 -11.37 14.23 3.54
C VAL A 391 -10.10 14.53 2.75
N GLN A 392 -9.01 13.90 3.13
CA GLN A 392 -7.70 14.07 2.51
C GLN A 392 -7.28 12.86 1.68
N PRO A 393 -6.43 13.02 0.64
CA PRO A 393 -5.95 11.94 -0.22
C PRO A 393 -5.32 10.77 0.55
N ARG A 394 -4.58 11.04 1.63
CA ARG A 394 -3.93 10.01 2.44
C ARG A 394 -4.92 8.98 3.02
N TYR A 395 -6.18 9.38 3.25
CA TYR A 395 -7.20 8.47 3.76
C TYR A 395 -7.61 7.43 2.73
N LEU A 396 -7.57 7.74 1.44
CA LEU A 396 -8.00 6.84 0.37
C LEU A 396 -6.85 6.02 -0.25
N THR A 397 -5.59 6.38 0.01
CA THR A 397 -4.43 5.74 -0.62
C THR A 397 -4.35 4.25 -0.33
N GLY A 398 -4.75 3.81 0.87
CA GLY A 398 -4.83 2.38 1.23
C GLY A 398 -5.85 1.62 0.37
N LEU A 399 -7.02 2.22 0.09
CA LEU A 399 -8.03 1.65 -0.82
C LEU A 399 -7.52 1.58 -2.26
N LEU A 400 -6.77 2.59 -2.75
CA LEU A 400 -6.15 2.56 -4.07
C LEU A 400 -5.17 1.39 -4.18
N GLY A 401 -4.32 1.19 -3.17
CA GLY A 401 -3.41 0.03 -3.10
C GLY A 401 -4.16 -1.30 -3.08
N MET A 402 -5.23 -1.40 -2.31
CA MET A 402 -6.08 -2.60 -2.24
C MET A 402 -6.83 -2.86 -3.57
N LEU A 403 -7.24 -1.81 -4.28
CA LEU A 403 -7.84 -1.92 -5.63
C LEU A 403 -6.88 -2.61 -6.59
N ILE A 404 -5.61 -2.18 -6.62
CA ILE A 404 -4.57 -2.84 -7.42
C ILE A 404 -4.35 -4.27 -6.95
N ALA A 405 -4.32 -4.53 -5.62
CA ALA A 405 -4.14 -5.88 -5.08
C ALA A 405 -5.24 -6.85 -5.59
N ALA A 406 -6.49 -6.44 -5.51
CA ALA A 406 -7.62 -7.22 -6.01
C ALA A 406 -7.58 -7.39 -7.54
N ALA A 407 -7.21 -6.34 -8.28
CA ALA A 407 -7.06 -6.41 -9.72
C ALA A 407 -5.95 -7.36 -10.16
N MET A 408 -4.81 -7.38 -9.45
CA MET A 408 -3.66 -8.25 -9.75
C MET A 408 -3.89 -9.73 -9.46
N PHE A 409 -4.90 -10.10 -8.69
CA PHE A 409 -5.16 -11.50 -8.29
C PHE A 409 -5.33 -12.42 -9.49
N ARG A 410 -6.29 -12.15 -10.39
CA ARG A 410 -6.60 -13.00 -11.55
C ARG A 410 -5.45 -13.04 -12.55
N THR A 411 -4.78 -11.91 -12.75
CA THR A 411 -3.59 -11.82 -13.58
C THR A 411 -2.48 -12.73 -13.04
N SER A 412 -2.41 -12.91 -11.71
CA SER A 412 -1.46 -13.84 -11.08
C SER A 412 -1.75 -15.30 -11.37
N MET A 413 -3.01 -15.68 -11.55
CA MET A 413 -3.41 -17.06 -11.85
C MET A 413 -3.36 -17.40 -13.35
N ASN A 414 -3.46 -16.42 -14.22
CA ASN A 414 -3.35 -16.58 -15.67
C ASN A 414 -1.93 -16.16 -16.09
N SER A 415 -1.11 -17.07 -16.48
CA SER A 415 0.34 -16.94 -16.67
C SER A 415 0.82 -15.95 -17.76
N GLY A 416 -0.03 -15.08 -18.28
CA GLY A 416 0.34 -14.08 -19.27
C GLY A 416 1.13 -12.89 -18.70
N PRO A 417 2.02 -12.25 -19.49
CA PRO A 417 2.68 -11.03 -19.08
C PRO A 417 1.68 -9.88 -19.01
N LEU A 418 1.66 -9.14 -17.89
CA LEU A 418 0.89 -7.91 -17.74
C LEU A 418 1.35 -6.82 -18.71
N MET A 419 2.66 -6.75 -18.93
CA MET A 419 3.34 -5.71 -19.69
C MET A 419 4.54 -6.28 -20.42
N SER A 420 4.85 -5.67 -21.56
CA SER A 420 6.07 -5.96 -22.30
C SER A 420 7.32 -5.50 -21.52
N ARG A 421 8.49 -6.01 -21.89
CA ARG A 421 9.76 -5.57 -21.28
C ARG A 421 10.00 -4.08 -21.44
N ALA A 422 9.67 -3.53 -22.60
CA ALA A 422 9.82 -2.10 -22.88
C ALA A 422 8.93 -1.26 -21.93
N GLN A 423 7.65 -1.66 -21.75
CA GLN A 423 6.74 -0.97 -20.83
C GLN A 423 7.25 -0.99 -19.40
N VAL A 424 7.77 -2.13 -18.91
CA VAL A 424 8.33 -2.23 -17.56
C VAL A 424 9.55 -1.32 -17.37
N TRP A 425 10.44 -1.24 -18.39
CA TRP A 425 11.58 -0.34 -18.34
C TRP A 425 11.18 1.13 -18.39
N ILE A 426 10.22 1.50 -19.24
CA ILE A 426 9.68 2.87 -19.31
C ILE A 426 9.07 3.27 -17.96
N ILE A 427 8.23 2.42 -17.38
CA ILE A 427 7.62 2.65 -16.07
C ILE A 427 8.70 2.76 -14.99
N GLY A 428 9.66 1.85 -14.96
CA GLY A 428 10.74 1.88 -13.97
C GLY A 428 11.56 3.16 -14.04
N PHE A 429 11.95 3.59 -15.26
CA PHE A 429 12.68 4.83 -15.45
C PHE A 429 11.86 6.06 -15.07
N ALA A 430 10.59 6.11 -15.47
CA ALA A 430 9.67 7.20 -15.12
C ALA A 430 9.47 7.31 -13.60
N LEU A 431 9.30 6.17 -12.88
CA LEU A 431 9.19 6.16 -11.43
C LEU A 431 10.46 6.64 -10.74
N VAL A 432 11.64 6.23 -11.21
CA VAL A 432 12.92 6.71 -10.65
C VAL A 432 13.05 8.22 -10.85
N PHE A 433 12.76 8.72 -12.04
CA PHE A 433 12.84 10.14 -12.33
C PHE A 433 11.85 10.95 -11.47
N ALA A 434 10.60 10.51 -11.40
CA ALA A 434 9.58 11.15 -10.55
C ALA A 434 9.97 11.12 -9.06
N HIS A 435 10.59 10.04 -8.59
CA HIS A 435 11.10 9.94 -7.21
C HIS A 435 12.23 10.95 -6.93
N ILE A 436 13.20 11.07 -7.85
CA ILE A 436 14.29 12.03 -7.74
C ILE A 436 13.74 13.46 -7.57
N VAL A 437 12.76 13.82 -8.41
CA VAL A 437 12.10 15.13 -8.35
C VAL A 437 11.31 15.29 -7.05
N ALA A 438 10.50 14.30 -6.68
CA ALA A 438 9.65 14.38 -5.49
C ALA A 438 10.47 14.54 -4.20
N LEU A 439 11.51 13.72 -4.03
CA LEU A 439 12.37 13.78 -2.84
C LEU A 439 13.09 15.13 -2.75
N ARG A 440 13.62 15.62 -3.88
CA ARG A 440 14.26 16.94 -3.94
C ARG A 440 13.29 18.08 -3.61
N THR A 441 12.10 18.05 -4.21
CA THR A 441 11.06 19.06 -3.97
C THR A 441 10.67 19.09 -2.48
N ASN A 442 10.46 17.91 -1.87
CA ASN A 442 10.13 17.82 -0.46
C ASN A 442 11.24 18.39 0.45
N MET A 443 12.51 18.12 0.14
CA MET A 443 13.63 18.67 0.91
C MET A 443 13.76 20.17 0.70
N GLY A 444 13.71 20.64 -0.56
CA GLY A 444 13.79 22.07 -0.90
C GLY A 444 12.72 22.89 -0.18
N ARG A 445 11.49 22.37 -0.11
CA ARG A 445 10.38 23.02 0.62
C ARG A 445 10.76 23.44 2.04
N TYR A 446 11.46 22.59 2.76
CA TYR A 446 11.82 22.85 4.16
C TYR A 446 13.16 23.56 4.33
N LEU A 447 14.03 23.52 3.31
CA LEU A 447 15.33 24.21 3.33
C LEU A 447 15.25 25.65 2.85
N THR A 448 14.48 25.91 1.76
CA THR A 448 14.47 27.19 1.07
C THR A 448 13.08 27.78 0.89
N GLY A 449 12.02 27.05 1.21
CA GLY A 449 10.67 27.37 0.77
C GLY A 449 10.41 26.92 -0.68
N MET A 450 9.18 27.15 -1.16
CA MET A 450 8.73 26.74 -2.50
C MET A 450 9.01 27.81 -3.58
N SER A 451 9.16 29.07 -3.20
CA SER A 451 9.46 30.19 -4.11
C SER A 451 10.91 30.18 -4.58
N GLU A 452 11.81 29.61 -3.82
CA GLU A 452 13.23 29.52 -4.15
C GLU A 452 13.62 28.09 -4.57
N VAL A 453 14.35 27.99 -5.69
CA VAL A 453 14.91 26.71 -6.15
C VAL A 453 16.41 26.70 -5.87
N ALA A 454 16.80 26.06 -4.78
CA ALA A 454 18.20 25.87 -4.46
C ALA A 454 18.88 25.00 -5.55
N GLU A 455 19.97 25.51 -6.16
CA GLU A 455 20.81 24.70 -7.05
C GLU A 455 21.54 23.60 -6.26
N ASN A 456 21.99 23.93 -5.05
CA ASN A 456 22.72 23.04 -4.15
C ASN A 456 22.03 23.05 -2.77
N LEU A 457 21.53 21.89 -2.33
CA LEU A 457 20.82 21.75 -1.04
C LEU A 457 21.75 21.85 0.18
N ASP A 458 23.06 21.80 0.02
CA ASP A 458 24.05 21.86 1.11
C ASP A 458 24.57 23.28 1.37
N TYR A 459 24.24 24.25 0.52
CA TYR A 459 24.85 25.54 0.55
C TYR A 459 23.92 26.62 1.08
N GLY A 460 24.29 27.22 2.23
CA GLY A 460 23.61 28.40 2.76
C GLY A 460 22.34 28.13 3.58
N PHE A 461 22.01 26.86 3.84
CA PHE A 461 20.77 26.49 4.53
C PHE A 461 21.03 25.78 5.85
N GLU A 462 20.16 25.97 6.81
CA GLU A 462 20.16 25.22 8.06
C GLU A 462 19.49 23.86 7.86
N TRP A 463 20.21 22.81 8.31
CA TRP A 463 19.71 21.43 8.27
C TRP A 463 19.07 21.08 9.63
N TRP A 464 17.76 20.93 9.69
CA TRP A 464 16.98 20.76 10.93
C TRP A 464 17.37 19.55 11.82
N TRP A 465 18.22 18.65 11.35
CA TRP A 465 18.77 17.55 12.16
C TRP A 465 20.08 17.90 12.84
N VAL A 466 20.63 19.06 12.58
CA VAL A 466 21.95 19.47 13.06
C VAL A 466 21.92 20.93 13.43
N ASP A 467 22.17 21.26 14.69
CA ASP A 467 22.20 22.65 15.24
C ASP A 467 23.35 23.51 14.70
N ARG A 468 23.72 23.37 13.46
CA ARG A 468 24.79 24.16 12.84
C ARG A 468 24.43 24.53 11.41
N PRO A 469 24.77 25.75 10.95
CA PRO A 469 24.70 26.06 9.55
C PRO A 469 25.53 25.05 8.77
N ALA A 470 25.07 24.66 7.59
CA ALA A 470 25.74 23.74 6.69
C ALA A 470 27.09 24.32 6.20
N SER A 471 28.03 24.47 7.11
CA SER A 471 29.42 24.80 6.80
C SER A 471 30.14 23.49 6.53
N GLY A 472 30.38 23.15 5.28
CA GLY A 472 31.34 22.22 4.73
C GLY A 472 31.86 20.99 5.48
N GLU A 473 31.69 20.93 6.79
CA GLU A 473 32.27 19.90 7.67
C GLU A 473 31.41 18.63 7.80
N LEU A 474 30.14 18.64 7.35
CA LEU A 474 29.21 17.50 7.46
C LEU A 474 28.99 16.77 6.13
N PHE A 475 30.04 16.56 5.35
CA PHE A 475 29.96 15.84 4.07
C PHE A 475 29.35 14.44 4.15
N TRP A 476 29.42 13.78 5.30
CA TRP A 476 28.88 12.42 5.48
C TRP A 476 27.38 12.36 5.81
N PHE A 477 26.73 13.49 6.17
CA PHE A 477 25.29 13.57 6.43
C PHE A 477 24.74 14.93 5.98
N SER A 478 24.72 15.17 4.66
CA SER A 478 24.22 16.40 4.06
C SER A 478 22.89 16.17 3.35
N PRO A 479 22.07 17.21 3.14
CA PRO A 479 20.85 17.13 2.36
C PRO A 479 21.04 16.52 0.96
N ASN A 480 22.08 16.94 0.22
CA ASN A 480 22.38 16.36 -1.10
C ASN A 480 22.73 14.87 -1.01
N LEU A 481 23.47 14.45 0.00
CA LEU A 481 23.82 13.04 0.20
C LEU A 481 22.57 12.20 0.48
N VAL A 482 21.65 12.71 1.31
CA VAL A 482 20.36 12.06 1.60
C VAL A 482 19.54 11.94 0.31
N TRP A 483 19.43 13.00 -0.48
CA TRP A 483 18.74 13.00 -1.77
C TRP A 483 19.33 12.00 -2.76
N ILE A 484 20.65 12.01 -2.97
CA ILE A 484 21.35 11.12 -3.90
C ILE A 484 21.21 9.66 -3.43
N THR A 485 21.47 9.40 -2.14
CA THR A 485 21.38 8.04 -1.57
C THR A 485 19.97 7.47 -1.69
N GLY A 486 18.93 8.25 -1.35
CA GLY A 486 17.54 7.85 -1.49
C GLY A 486 17.16 7.56 -2.94
N SER A 487 17.63 8.41 -3.87
CA SER A 487 17.38 8.26 -5.31
C SER A 487 18.03 7.01 -5.89
N VAL A 488 19.30 6.77 -5.56
CA VAL A 488 20.03 5.56 -5.97
C VAL A 488 19.42 4.32 -5.34
N ALA A 489 19.06 4.37 -4.05
CA ALA A 489 18.44 3.25 -3.36
C ALA A 489 17.10 2.87 -4.01
N PHE A 490 16.25 3.83 -4.38
CA PHE A 490 15.00 3.57 -5.08
C PHE A 490 15.22 2.92 -6.46
N ALA A 491 16.20 3.38 -7.21
CA ALA A 491 16.57 2.78 -8.49
C ALA A 491 17.05 1.32 -8.31
N VAL A 492 17.91 1.08 -7.31
CA VAL A 492 18.39 -0.27 -6.95
C VAL A 492 17.23 -1.17 -6.50
N PHE A 493 16.27 -0.64 -5.74
CA PHE A 493 15.06 -1.36 -5.35
C PHE A 493 14.27 -1.85 -6.58
N LEU A 494 13.97 -0.98 -7.54
CA LEU A 494 13.24 -1.36 -8.76
C LEU A 494 14.04 -2.36 -9.62
N VAL A 495 15.36 -2.18 -9.75
CA VAL A 495 16.23 -3.15 -10.44
C VAL A 495 16.22 -4.50 -9.72
N SER A 496 16.23 -4.53 -8.39
CA SER A 496 16.17 -5.78 -7.61
C SER A 496 14.86 -6.53 -7.83
N LEU A 497 13.72 -5.82 -7.88
CA LEU A 497 12.42 -6.40 -8.23
C LEU A 497 12.44 -6.99 -9.65
N TRP A 498 13.07 -6.31 -10.60
CA TRP A 498 13.25 -6.85 -11.95
C TRP A 498 14.12 -8.12 -11.96
N LYS A 499 15.17 -8.19 -11.16
CA LYS A 499 16.00 -9.41 -11.01
C LYS A 499 15.23 -10.57 -10.35
N LEU A 500 14.25 -10.24 -9.50
CA LEU A 500 13.36 -11.20 -8.83
C LEU A 500 12.09 -11.51 -9.63
N ARG A 501 11.86 -10.90 -10.79
CA ARG A 501 10.59 -10.98 -11.53
C ARG A 501 10.02 -12.40 -11.68
N ALA A 502 10.88 -13.39 -11.93
CA ALA A 502 10.46 -14.80 -12.06
C ALA A 502 9.94 -15.37 -10.73
N GLU A 503 10.58 -15.00 -9.61
CA GLU A 503 10.13 -15.40 -8.25
C GLU A 503 8.87 -14.65 -7.81
N LEU A 504 8.70 -13.42 -8.30
CA LEU A 504 7.53 -12.60 -8.01
C LEU A 504 6.33 -12.92 -8.92
N GLY A 505 6.43 -13.93 -9.76
CA GLY A 505 5.37 -14.28 -10.70
C GLY A 505 5.16 -13.21 -11.80
N LEU A 506 6.22 -12.49 -12.15
CA LEU A 506 6.28 -11.50 -13.23
C LEU A 506 7.14 -12.05 -14.39
N PRO A 507 6.69 -13.07 -15.15
CA PRO A 507 7.48 -13.66 -16.22
C PRO A 507 7.73 -12.64 -17.34
N GLY A 508 8.93 -12.71 -17.93
CA GLY A 508 9.22 -11.98 -19.18
C GLY A 508 8.50 -12.63 -20.36
N TYR A 509 8.16 -11.85 -21.38
CA TYR A 509 7.45 -12.31 -22.59
C TYR A 509 8.11 -13.56 -23.23
N ASN A 510 9.45 -13.63 -23.27
CA ASN A 510 10.17 -14.77 -23.85
C ASN A 510 10.19 -16.04 -22.94
N GLU A 511 10.01 -15.88 -21.65
CA GLU A 511 9.89 -17.00 -20.72
C GLU A 511 8.50 -17.63 -20.84
N TRP A 512 7.48 -16.83 -21.04
CA TRP A 512 6.11 -17.27 -21.28
C TRP A 512 5.96 -18.01 -22.61
N THR A 513 6.53 -17.51 -23.70
CA THR A 513 6.49 -18.19 -25.02
C THR A 513 7.23 -19.53 -25.01
N LYS A 514 8.30 -19.68 -24.23
CA LYS A 514 8.99 -20.97 -24.05
C LYS A 514 8.17 -21.96 -23.24
N GLU A 515 7.49 -21.50 -22.20
CA GLU A 515 6.69 -22.36 -21.31
C GLU A 515 5.40 -22.82 -22.01
N THR A 516 4.73 -21.93 -22.76
CA THR A 516 3.56 -22.30 -23.59
C THR A 516 3.94 -23.17 -24.78
N ALA A 517 5.10 -22.98 -25.40
CA ALA A 517 5.61 -23.84 -26.45
C ALA A 517 5.96 -25.26 -25.92
N SER A 518 6.50 -25.36 -24.71
CA SER A 518 6.79 -26.66 -24.09
C SER A 518 5.52 -27.44 -23.68
N VAL A 519 4.48 -26.72 -23.22
CA VAL A 519 3.16 -27.31 -22.90
C VAL A 519 2.42 -27.69 -24.18
N GLY A 520 2.49 -26.88 -25.24
CA GLY A 520 1.91 -27.17 -26.55
C GLY A 520 2.58 -28.36 -27.25
N SER A 521 3.90 -28.51 -27.11
CA SER A 521 4.64 -29.65 -27.69
C SER A 521 4.39 -30.99 -26.99
N SER A 522 4.00 -30.98 -25.72
CA SER A 522 3.62 -32.18 -25.00
C SER A 522 2.17 -32.65 -25.26
N ALA A 523 1.32 -31.77 -25.81
CA ALA A 523 -0.08 -32.03 -26.07
C ALA A 523 -0.37 -32.54 -27.49
N THR A 524 0.59 -32.48 -28.43
CA THR A 524 0.41 -32.85 -29.84
C THR A 524 1.47 -33.84 -30.36
N ALA A 525 1.63 -34.95 -29.67
CA ALA A 525 2.15 -36.14 -30.31
C ALA A 525 0.95 -37.06 -30.62
N PRO A 526 0.44 -37.17 -31.83
CA PRO A 526 -0.56 -38.15 -32.14
C PRO A 526 0.11 -39.52 -32.02
N LYS A 527 -0.39 -40.38 -31.11
CA LYS A 527 -0.02 -41.79 -31.06
C LYS A 527 -0.16 -42.35 -32.46
N LYS A 528 0.96 -42.73 -33.11
CA LYS A 528 0.97 -43.50 -34.33
C LYS A 528 0.10 -44.72 -34.11
N ARG A 529 -1.08 -44.73 -34.71
CA ARG A 529 -1.96 -45.89 -34.82
C ARG A 529 -1.20 -46.91 -35.65
N LYS A 530 -0.82 -48.04 -35.04
CA LYS A 530 -0.28 -49.22 -35.79
C LYS A 530 -1.30 -49.58 -36.84
N THR A 531 -1.03 -49.32 -38.10
CA THR A 531 -1.76 -49.83 -39.24
C THR A 531 -1.45 -51.35 -39.34
N THR A 532 -2.40 -52.14 -38.89
CA THR A 532 -2.43 -53.56 -39.21
C THR A 532 -2.74 -53.72 -40.70
N THR A 533 -1.78 -54.26 -41.41
CA THR A 533 -1.87 -54.65 -42.82
C THR A 533 -3.01 -55.66 -43.02
N PRO A 534 -3.96 -55.45 -43.96
CA PRO A 534 -4.98 -56.46 -44.21
C PRO A 534 -4.37 -57.64 -44.94
N LYS A 535 -4.58 -58.88 -44.41
CA LYS A 535 -4.26 -60.14 -45.07
C LYS A 535 -5.00 -60.22 -46.41
N LYS A 536 -4.28 -60.44 -47.54
CA LYS A 536 -4.80 -60.84 -48.83
C LYS A 536 -5.61 -62.14 -48.70
N VAL A 537 -6.90 -62.08 -48.92
CA VAL A 537 -7.75 -63.27 -49.14
C VAL A 537 -7.77 -63.54 -50.62
N LEU A 538 -7.16 -64.68 -51.02
CA LEU A 538 -7.29 -65.24 -52.36
C LEU A 538 -8.71 -65.79 -52.48
N LEU A 539 -9.53 -65.26 -53.34
CA LEU A 539 -10.79 -65.84 -53.80
C LEU A 539 -10.61 -66.29 -55.23
N THR A 540 -10.39 -67.59 -55.39
CA THR A 540 -10.62 -68.32 -56.64
C THR A 540 -12.12 -68.57 -56.77
N LYS A 541 -12.79 -68.03 -57.79
CA LYS A 541 -14.07 -68.55 -58.29
C LYS A 541 -14.12 -68.46 -59.77
N LYS A 542 -14.22 -69.73 -60.34
CA LYS A 542 -14.58 -70.03 -61.73
C LYS A 542 -15.99 -69.49 -62.03
N ALA A 543 -16.09 -68.82 -63.14
CA ALA A 543 -17.38 -68.46 -63.76
C ALA A 543 -17.82 -69.58 -64.70
N LYS A 544 -19.09 -69.92 -64.66
CA LYS A 544 -19.79 -70.69 -65.71
C LYS A 544 -20.98 -69.86 -66.26
N PRO A 545 -21.13 -69.84 -67.55
CA PRO A 545 -22.18 -69.02 -68.14
C PRO A 545 -23.51 -69.75 -68.17
N ARG A 546 -24.60 -68.99 -68.06
CA ARG A 546 -25.93 -69.54 -68.42
C ARG A 546 -26.65 -68.50 -69.33
N LYS A 547 -27.18 -69.16 -70.45
CA LYS A 547 -27.94 -68.56 -71.52
C LYS A 547 -29.36 -68.15 -71.10
N LYS A 548 -29.78 -67.15 -71.76
CA LYS A 548 -31.11 -66.88 -72.38
C LYS A 548 -32.37 -67.53 -71.73
N THR A 549 -33.31 -66.78 -71.43
CA THR A 549 -34.44 -66.30 -72.25
C THR A 549 -35.01 -65.03 -71.65
#